data_7845cfefccc95b85ac6070f03ac4ed90
#
_entry.id   7845cfefccc95b85ac6070f03ac4ed90
#
_cell.length_a   1.000
_cell.length_b   1.000
_cell.length_c   1.000
_cell.angle_alpha   90.00
_cell.angle_beta   90.00
_cell.angle_gamma   90.00
#
_symmetry.space_group_name_H-M   'P 1'
#
loop_
_entity.id
_entity.type
_entity.pdbx_description
1 polymer ?
#
loop_
_entity_poly.entity_id
_entity_poly.type
_entity_poly.pdbx_seq_one_letter_code
_entity_poly.pdbx_strand_id
1 'polypeptide(L)'
;QIYLNELSGIKNFLLPEIDSRNVECVWHLFVVRCKDGNRNKLIEFLKGKKIMVGIHYPVPIHKAKVYRYKSQAVLRNSEKISKEILSLPMDPFLKKEEAFKVVNAIKEFYSL
;
A
#
# COMPACT_ATOMS: atom_id res chain seq x y z
N GLN A 1 -11.01 -9.35 -0.73
CA GLN A 1 -11.85 -9.26 0.48
C GLN A 1 -11.07 -9.54 1.78
N ILE A 2 -10.14 -10.53 1.80
CA ILE A 2 -9.36 -10.88 3.02
C ILE A 2 -8.65 -9.65 3.60
N TYR A 3 -7.89 -8.91 2.80
CA TYR A 3 -7.18 -7.72 3.28
C TYR A 3 -8.11 -6.65 3.86
N LEU A 4 -9.26 -6.41 3.23
CA LEU A 4 -10.23 -5.43 3.71
C LEU A 4 -10.81 -5.81 5.09
N ASN A 5 -11.11 -7.09 5.27
CA ASN A 5 -11.68 -7.57 6.53
C ASN A 5 -10.63 -7.62 7.65
N GLU A 6 -9.48 -8.21 7.35
CA GLU A 6 -8.50 -8.58 8.36
C GLU A 6 -7.58 -7.45 8.79
N LEU A 7 -7.34 -6.46 7.93
CA LEU A 7 -6.45 -5.34 8.21
C LEU A 7 -7.20 -4.07 8.61
N SER A 8 -8.54 -4.12 8.68
CA SER A 8 -9.35 -2.99 9.15
C SER A 8 -9.04 -2.68 10.61
N GLY A 9 -9.05 -1.38 10.95
CA GLY A 9 -8.84 -0.93 12.33
C GLY A 9 -7.38 -0.82 12.77
N ILE A 10 -6.39 -1.22 11.97
CA ILE A 10 -4.99 -0.99 12.31
C ILE A 10 -4.70 0.52 12.28
N LYS A 11 -4.27 1.07 13.41
CA LYS A 11 -3.98 2.50 13.55
C LYS A 11 -2.91 2.94 12.57
N ASN A 12 -3.15 4.06 11.87
CA ASN A 12 -2.25 4.65 10.86
C ASN A 12 -1.97 3.77 9.62
N PHE A 13 -2.69 2.67 9.45
CA PHE A 13 -2.64 1.80 8.27
C PHE A 13 -3.97 1.89 7.54
N LEU A 14 -4.00 2.66 6.44
CA LEU A 14 -5.23 2.91 5.70
C LEU A 14 -5.39 1.92 4.55
N LEU A 15 -6.55 1.31 4.51
CA LEU A 15 -7.01 0.48 3.39
C LEU A 15 -7.69 1.36 2.33
N PRO A 16 -7.79 0.90 1.07
CA PRO A 16 -8.58 1.58 0.07
C PRO A 16 -10.07 1.60 0.47
N GLU A 17 -10.69 2.76 0.35
CA GLU A 17 -12.13 2.93 0.52
C GLU A 17 -12.86 2.54 -0.77
N ILE A 18 -13.91 1.75 -0.64
CA ILE A 18 -14.73 1.28 -1.76
C ILE A 18 -16.17 1.62 -1.45
N ASP A 19 -16.80 2.41 -2.31
CA ASP A 19 -18.26 2.57 -2.29
C ASP A 19 -18.92 1.36 -2.96
N SER A 20 -19.08 0.28 -2.20
CA SER A 20 -19.65 -0.97 -2.69
C SER A 20 -21.12 -0.87 -3.15
N ARG A 21 -21.79 0.27 -2.91
CA ARG A 21 -23.18 0.49 -3.37
C ARG A 21 -23.25 0.77 -4.87
N ASN A 22 -22.17 1.31 -5.45
CA ASN A 22 -22.16 1.82 -6.82
C ASN A 22 -21.04 1.25 -7.69
N VAL A 23 -20.06 0.55 -7.11
CA VAL A 23 -18.91 0.05 -7.85
C VAL A 23 -18.51 -1.36 -7.42
N GLU A 24 -18.17 -2.19 -8.39
CA GLU A 24 -17.46 -3.44 -8.21
C GLU A 24 -15.99 -3.23 -8.57
N CYS A 25 -15.11 -3.47 -7.61
CA CYS A 25 -13.69 -3.22 -7.80
C CYS A 25 -13.00 -4.45 -8.38
N VAL A 26 -12.48 -4.34 -9.61
CA VAL A 26 -11.61 -5.33 -10.24
C VAL A 26 -10.15 -4.98 -9.93
N TRP A 27 -9.60 -5.63 -8.92
CA TRP A 27 -8.30 -5.29 -8.37
C TRP A 27 -7.15 -5.59 -9.34
N HIS A 28 -6.42 -4.53 -9.72
CA HIS A 28 -5.11 -4.65 -10.35
C HIS A 28 -4.00 -4.55 -9.30
N LEU A 29 -4.11 -3.59 -8.39
CA LEU A 29 -3.22 -3.39 -7.25
C LEU A 29 -4.06 -3.23 -5.99
N PHE A 30 -3.58 -3.75 -4.86
CA PHE A 30 -4.15 -3.47 -3.56
C PHE A 30 -3.22 -2.53 -2.81
N VAL A 31 -3.50 -1.23 -2.89
CA VAL A 31 -2.64 -0.18 -2.35
C VAL A 31 -3.12 0.25 -0.97
N VAL A 32 -2.25 0.15 0.01
CA VAL A 32 -2.46 0.63 1.38
C VAL A 32 -1.59 1.85 1.67
N ARG A 33 -1.85 2.58 2.76
CA ARG A 33 -1.05 3.73 3.18
C ARG A 33 -0.59 3.58 4.62
N CYS A 34 0.71 3.73 4.85
CA CYS A 34 1.34 3.74 6.18
C CYS A 34 1.56 5.21 6.60
N LYS A 35 0.62 5.80 7.35
CA LYS A 35 0.63 7.22 7.74
C LYS A 35 1.58 7.57 8.87
N ASP A 36 2.13 6.59 9.53
CA ASP A 36 3.04 6.71 10.67
C ASP A 36 4.53 6.86 10.28
N GLY A 37 4.83 6.95 8.97
CA GLY A 37 6.20 7.00 8.46
C GLY A 37 6.93 5.65 8.45
N ASN A 38 6.28 4.57 8.87
CA ASN A 38 6.89 3.24 8.97
C ASN A 38 6.88 2.43 7.68
N ARG A 39 6.40 2.98 6.54
CA ARG A 39 6.31 2.27 5.26
C ARG A 39 7.58 1.49 4.91
N ASN A 40 8.75 2.12 5.00
CA ASN A 40 10.01 1.47 4.65
C ASN A 40 10.39 0.37 5.64
N LYS A 41 10.16 0.57 6.94
CA LYS A 41 10.38 -0.46 7.97
C LYS A 41 9.47 -1.67 7.74
N LEU A 42 8.21 -1.42 7.37
CA LEU A 42 7.27 -2.50 7.04
C LEU A 42 7.74 -3.28 5.81
N ILE A 43 8.24 -2.60 4.76
CA ILE A 43 8.80 -3.28 3.58
C ILE A 43 9.93 -4.22 3.97
N GLU A 44 10.91 -3.77 4.75
CA GLU A 44 12.04 -4.60 5.17
C GLU A 44 11.59 -5.76 6.06
N PHE A 45 10.64 -5.53 6.95
CA PHE A 45 10.06 -6.58 7.79
C PHE A 45 9.36 -7.67 6.95
N LEU A 46 8.51 -7.26 5.99
CA LEU A 46 7.82 -8.19 5.08
C LEU A 46 8.79 -8.95 4.19
N LYS A 47 9.83 -8.27 3.68
CA LYS A 47 10.91 -8.89 2.91
C LYS A 47 11.63 -9.98 3.72
N GLY A 48 11.93 -9.72 5.00
CA GLY A 48 12.50 -10.73 5.92
C GLY A 48 11.62 -11.97 6.07
N LYS A 49 10.31 -11.82 5.93
CA LYS A 49 9.33 -12.93 5.92
C LYS A 49 9.08 -13.53 4.52
N LYS A 50 9.89 -13.16 3.52
CA LYS A 50 9.76 -13.58 2.11
C LYS A 50 8.42 -13.17 1.49
N ILE A 51 7.88 -12.02 1.92
CA ILE A 51 6.69 -11.40 1.34
C ILE A 51 7.13 -10.23 0.48
N MET A 52 6.89 -10.34 -0.83
CA MET A 52 7.22 -9.29 -1.80
C MET A 52 6.11 -8.26 -1.87
N VAL A 53 6.47 -6.99 -1.76
CA VAL A 53 5.56 -5.84 -1.86
C VAL A 53 6.14 -4.81 -2.82
N GLY A 54 5.30 -3.93 -3.36
CA GLY A 54 5.71 -2.92 -4.33
C GLY A 54 5.34 -1.50 -3.93
N ILE A 55 5.88 -0.51 -4.63
CA ILE A 55 5.48 0.91 -4.50
C ILE A 55 5.09 1.43 -5.87
N HIS A 56 3.82 1.74 -6.09
CA HIS A 56 3.26 2.20 -7.35
C HIS A 56 2.58 3.58 -7.17
N TYR A 57 3.34 4.73 -7.23
CA TYR A 57 4.77 4.81 -7.58
C TYR A 57 5.52 5.68 -6.56
N PRO A 58 6.84 5.49 -6.36
CA PRO A 58 7.59 6.17 -5.30
C PRO A 58 7.83 7.66 -5.60
N VAL A 59 7.78 8.05 -6.89
CA VAL A 59 8.00 9.42 -7.34
C VAL A 59 6.75 9.95 -8.02
N PRO A 60 6.13 11.02 -7.52
CA PRO A 60 5.00 11.66 -8.19
C PRO A 60 5.39 12.19 -9.58
N ILE A 61 4.46 12.19 -10.53
CA ILE A 61 4.72 12.56 -11.93
C ILE A 61 5.42 13.91 -12.06
N HIS A 62 4.96 14.94 -11.34
CA HIS A 62 5.56 16.29 -11.40
C HIS A 62 7.00 16.37 -10.85
N LYS A 63 7.44 15.37 -10.08
CA LYS A 63 8.83 15.22 -9.57
C LYS A 63 9.69 14.29 -10.43
N ALA A 64 9.10 13.59 -11.40
CA ALA A 64 9.85 12.73 -12.29
C ALA A 64 10.83 13.54 -13.17
N LYS A 65 12.02 12.99 -13.42
CA LYS A 65 13.10 13.67 -14.15
C LYS A 65 12.65 14.31 -15.47
N VAL A 66 11.75 13.62 -16.17
CA VAL A 66 11.23 14.07 -17.47
C VAL A 66 10.40 15.37 -17.35
N TYR A 67 9.72 15.58 -16.23
CA TYR A 67 8.77 16.69 -16.06
C TYR A 67 9.28 17.81 -15.15
N ARG A 68 10.37 17.61 -14.41
CA ARG A 68 10.87 18.60 -13.43
C ARG A 68 11.25 19.95 -14.04
N TYR A 69 11.55 20.00 -15.35
CA TYR A 69 11.84 21.25 -16.06
C TYR A 69 10.57 22.00 -16.49
N LYS A 70 9.42 21.29 -16.52
CA LYS A 70 8.14 21.85 -16.98
C LYS A 70 7.19 22.21 -15.85
N SER A 71 7.42 21.67 -14.66
CA SER A 71 6.53 21.89 -13.52
C SER A 71 7.32 22.18 -12.24
N GLN A 72 7.08 23.38 -11.69
CA GLN A 72 7.50 23.74 -10.35
C GLN A 72 6.33 23.58 -9.35
N ALA A 73 5.26 22.89 -9.73
CA ALA A 73 4.08 22.71 -8.91
C ALA A 73 4.41 21.97 -7.61
N VAL A 74 3.90 22.48 -6.51
CA VAL A 74 3.93 21.83 -5.21
C VAL A 74 2.61 21.10 -5.01
N LEU A 75 2.61 19.79 -5.24
CA LEU A 75 1.44 18.93 -5.09
C LEU A 75 1.54 18.15 -3.78
N ARG A 76 1.27 18.84 -2.68
CA ARG A 76 1.48 18.32 -1.31
C ARG A 76 0.85 16.95 -1.06
N ASN A 77 -0.38 16.72 -1.54
CA ASN A 77 -1.05 15.43 -1.37
C ASN A 77 -0.33 14.30 -2.12
N SER A 78 0.01 14.50 -3.39
CA SER A 78 0.75 13.51 -4.18
C SER A 78 2.11 13.22 -3.59
N GLU A 79 2.82 14.26 -3.12
CA GLU A 79 4.14 14.13 -2.50
C GLU A 79 4.08 13.38 -1.16
N LYS A 80 3.02 13.63 -0.36
CA LYS A 80 2.78 12.92 0.89
C LYS A 80 2.42 11.46 0.62
N ILE A 81 1.43 11.21 -0.23
CA ILE A 81 0.91 9.88 -0.51
C ILE A 81 2.00 8.98 -1.10
N SER A 82 2.85 9.48 -2.00
CA SER A 82 3.95 8.70 -2.57
C SER A 82 4.95 8.16 -1.53
N LYS A 83 5.04 8.80 -0.36
CA LYS A 83 5.88 8.35 0.75
C LYS A 83 5.18 7.31 1.64
N GLU A 84 3.85 7.24 1.59
CA GLU A 84 3.03 6.40 2.47
C GLU A 84 2.56 5.11 1.80
N ILE A 85 2.43 5.10 0.46
CA ILE A 85 1.82 3.99 -0.28
C ILE A 85 2.68 2.73 -0.31
N LEU A 86 1.99 1.59 -0.27
CA LEU A 86 2.54 0.25 -0.37
C LEU A 86 1.52 -0.65 -1.06
N SER A 87 1.94 -1.39 -2.10
CA SER A 87 1.09 -2.37 -2.77
C SER A 87 1.34 -3.76 -2.20
N LEU A 88 0.29 -4.34 -1.62
CA LEU A 88 0.32 -5.71 -1.11
C LEU A 88 0.25 -6.73 -2.26
N PRO A 89 0.71 -7.97 -2.04
CA PRO A 89 0.59 -9.03 -3.03
C PRO A 89 -0.86 -9.17 -3.51
N MET A 90 -1.05 -9.09 -4.83
CA MET A 90 -2.34 -9.20 -5.48
C MET A 90 -2.15 -9.94 -6.80
N ASP A 91 -2.74 -11.11 -6.89
CA ASP A 91 -2.64 -11.98 -8.05
C ASP A 91 -3.88 -12.88 -8.12
N PRO A 92 -4.44 -13.20 -9.32
CA PRO A 92 -5.61 -14.06 -9.45
C PRO A 92 -5.39 -15.48 -8.88
N PHE A 93 -4.14 -15.94 -8.82
CA PHE A 93 -3.76 -17.26 -8.30
C PHE A 93 -3.27 -17.22 -6.84
N LEU A 94 -3.28 -16.04 -6.19
CA LEU A 94 -2.91 -15.90 -4.78
C LEU A 94 -3.83 -16.74 -3.90
N LYS A 95 -3.27 -17.74 -3.22
CA LYS A 95 -4.00 -18.63 -2.34
C LYS A 95 -4.42 -17.90 -1.06
N LYS A 96 -5.52 -18.36 -0.45
CA LYS A 96 -6.01 -17.78 0.82
C LYS A 96 -4.95 -17.83 1.92
N GLU A 97 -4.21 -18.92 2.03
CA GLU A 97 -3.14 -19.12 3.01
C GLU A 97 -2.01 -18.10 2.82
N GLU A 98 -1.67 -17.77 1.58
CA GLU A 98 -0.67 -16.76 1.25
C GLU A 98 -1.15 -15.35 1.62
N ALA A 99 -2.43 -15.04 1.34
CA ALA A 99 -3.04 -13.79 1.76
C ALA A 99 -3.05 -13.66 3.31
N PHE A 100 -3.40 -14.71 4.03
CA PHE A 100 -3.35 -14.73 5.50
C PHE A 100 -1.92 -14.62 6.04
N LYS A 101 -0.92 -15.17 5.36
CA LYS A 101 0.49 -14.97 5.72
C LYS A 101 0.87 -13.49 5.67
N VAL A 102 0.43 -12.76 4.64
CA VAL A 102 0.63 -11.30 4.54
C VAL A 102 -0.08 -10.57 5.67
N VAL A 103 -1.36 -10.90 5.92
CA VAL A 103 -2.16 -10.33 7.01
C VAL A 103 -1.48 -10.50 8.36
N ASN A 104 -1.09 -11.73 8.69
CA ASN A 104 -0.46 -12.04 9.97
C ASN A 104 0.86 -11.30 10.16
N ALA A 105 1.67 -11.20 9.10
CA ALA A 105 2.92 -10.44 9.14
C ALA A 105 2.67 -8.94 9.38
N ILE A 106 1.65 -8.35 8.76
CA ILE A 106 1.30 -6.95 8.99
C ILE A 106 0.78 -6.74 10.42
N LYS A 107 -0.11 -7.61 10.89
CA LYS A 107 -0.62 -7.56 12.28
C LYS A 107 0.51 -7.66 13.30
N GLU A 108 1.46 -8.57 13.08
CA GLU A 108 2.65 -8.72 13.94
C GLU A 108 3.50 -7.44 13.96
N PHE A 109 3.74 -6.83 12.80
CA PHE A 109 4.49 -5.57 12.72
C PHE A 109 3.84 -4.43 13.52
N TYR A 110 2.52 -4.33 13.49
CA TYR A 110 1.78 -3.27 14.18
C TYR A 110 1.37 -3.61 15.63
N SER A 111 1.52 -4.85 16.07
CA SER A 111 1.24 -5.27 17.45
C SER A 111 2.44 -5.13 18.37
N LEU A 112 3.62 -4.90 17.82
CA LEU A 112 4.88 -4.62 18.51
C LEU A 112 5.04 -3.11 18.71
#